data_41f74253aff67bcd8170c332babb0f7d
#
_entry.id   41f74253aff67bcd8170c332babb0f7d
#
_cell.length_a   1.000
_cell.length_b   1.000
_cell.length_c   1.000
_cell.angle_alpha   90.00
_cell.angle_beta   90.00
_cell.angle_gamma   90.00
#
_symmetry.space_group_name_H-M   'P 1'
#
loop_
_entity.id
_entity.type
_entity.pdbx_description
1 polymer ?
#
loop_
_entity_poly.entity_id
_entity_poly.type
_entity_poly.pdbx_seq_one_letter_code
_entity_poly.pdbx_strand_id
1 'polypeptide(L)'
;MVYLLDLSGVYCYPVEPLLLRLLAEASGEPLFYLSQAFYDLLPRLKAEGPGVLEALFPGASRLYPKAFRPRAYPFPEPFHLVADLPPPEGYQAFFHPEKVEALALALGALGLAPEEALYLDDNPLLVAKARALGFRAEVFRP
;
A
#
# COMPACT_ATOMS: atom_id res chain seq x y z
N MET A 1 1.79 -23.09 -1.49
CA MET A 1 1.22 -21.79 -1.95
C MET A 1 1.95 -20.66 -1.24
N VAL A 2 2.47 -19.71 -1.97
CA VAL A 2 3.08 -18.51 -1.43
C VAL A 2 2.04 -17.39 -1.45
N TYR A 3 1.89 -16.67 -0.34
CA TYR A 3 0.94 -15.57 -0.26
C TYR A 3 1.63 -14.25 -0.52
N LEU A 4 1.02 -13.40 -1.34
CA LEU A 4 1.43 -12.03 -1.54
C LEU A 4 0.36 -11.13 -0.94
N LEU A 5 0.74 -10.32 0.05
CA LEU A 5 -0.19 -9.48 0.80
C LEU A 5 0.02 -8.02 0.44
N ASP A 6 -1.05 -7.33 0.07
CA ASP A 6 -1.02 -5.88 -0.08
C ASP A 6 -0.65 -5.24 1.27
N LEU A 7 0.35 -4.36 1.27
CA LEU A 7 0.81 -3.72 2.50
C LEU A 7 -0.28 -2.83 3.11
N SER A 8 -0.88 -1.95 2.29
CA SER A 8 -1.96 -1.07 2.75
C SER A 8 -3.30 -1.72 2.49
N GLY A 9 -4.05 -1.99 3.54
CA GLY A 9 -5.39 -2.57 3.46
C GLY A 9 -5.47 -4.05 3.76
N VAL A 10 -4.36 -4.78 3.70
CA VAL A 10 -4.30 -6.21 4.05
C VAL A 10 -3.39 -6.43 5.25
N TYR A 11 -2.07 -6.33 5.06
CA TYR A 11 -1.14 -6.53 6.18
C TYR A 11 -1.28 -5.43 7.23
N CYS A 12 -1.37 -4.18 6.77
CA CYS A 12 -1.73 -3.04 7.61
C CYS A 12 -3.18 -2.67 7.40
N TYR A 13 -3.77 -1.94 8.35
CA TYR A 13 -5.02 -1.22 8.10
C TYR A 13 -4.83 -0.25 6.93
N PRO A 14 -5.90 0.17 6.24
CA PRO A 14 -5.77 1.08 5.10
C PRO A 14 -5.00 2.35 5.48
N VAL A 15 -3.90 2.61 4.76
CA VAL A 15 -2.95 3.67 5.09
C VAL A 15 -3.50 5.05 4.77
N GLU A 16 -4.11 5.22 3.60
CA GLU A 16 -4.55 6.54 3.13
C GLU A 16 -5.56 7.21 4.06
N PRO A 17 -6.64 6.54 4.52
CA PRO A 17 -7.58 7.17 5.44
C PRO A 17 -6.94 7.58 6.77
N LEU A 18 -6.04 6.75 7.30
CA LEU A 18 -5.35 7.06 8.55
C LEU A 18 -4.37 8.20 8.37
N LEU A 19 -3.61 8.20 7.27
CA LEU A 19 -2.68 9.29 6.97
C LEU A 19 -3.41 10.62 6.84
N LEU A 20 -4.53 10.65 6.11
CA LEU A 20 -5.35 11.86 5.98
C LEU A 20 -5.84 12.37 7.32
N ARG A 21 -6.25 11.48 8.21
CA ARG A 21 -6.68 11.86 9.56
C ARG A 21 -5.52 12.46 10.36
N LEU A 22 -4.35 11.83 10.32
CA LEU A 22 -3.17 12.33 11.02
C LEU A 22 -2.75 13.71 10.49
N LEU A 23 -2.80 13.90 9.17
CA LEU A 23 -2.48 15.19 8.54
C LEU A 23 -3.50 16.27 8.94
N ALA A 24 -4.79 15.94 8.96
CA ALA A 24 -5.83 16.87 9.36
C ALA A 24 -5.68 17.30 10.82
N GLU A 25 -5.46 16.34 11.72
CA GLU A 25 -5.27 16.63 13.15
C GLU A 25 -4.04 17.51 13.39
N ALA A 26 -2.94 17.23 12.69
CA ALA A 26 -1.70 17.97 12.87
C ALA A 26 -1.75 19.38 12.29
N SER A 27 -2.44 19.57 11.17
CA SER A 27 -2.52 20.87 10.50
C SER A 27 -3.65 21.76 11.00
N GLY A 28 -4.69 21.17 11.58
CA GLY A 28 -5.93 21.89 11.92
C GLY A 28 -6.80 22.21 10.71
N GLU A 29 -6.40 21.76 9.51
CA GLU A 29 -7.16 22.01 8.28
C GLU A 29 -8.31 21.01 8.13
N PRO A 30 -9.43 21.40 7.47
CA PRO A 30 -10.52 20.48 7.19
C PRO A 30 -10.06 19.29 6.34
N LEU A 31 -10.55 18.12 6.67
CA LEU A 31 -10.22 16.88 5.96
C LEU A 31 -10.49 16.99 4.46
N PHE A 32 -11.55 17.70 4.07
CA PHE A 32 -11.92 17.89 2.67
C PHE A 32 -10.79 18.56 1.87
N TYR A 33 -10.22 19.64 2.40
CA TYR A 33 -9.11 20.34 1.72
C TYR A 33 -7.85 19.49 1.67
N LEU A 34 -7.54 18.82 2.77
CA LEU A 34 -6.36 17.96 2.81
C LEU A 34 -6.49 16.77 1.86
N SER A 35 -7.69 16.20 1.74
CA SER A 35 -7.93 15.10 0.81
C SER A 35 -7.63 15.51 -0.63
N GLN A 36 -8.10 16.68 -1.06
CA GLN A 36 -7.81 17.16 -2.40
C GLN A 36 -6.31 17.37 -2.62
N ALA A 37 -5.66 18.07 -1.72
CA ALA A 37 -4.22 18.33 -1.82
C ALA A 37 -3.41 17.03 -1.78
N PHE A 38 -3.80 16.10 -0.91
CA PHE A 38 -3.14 14.81 -0.78
C PHE A 38 -3.26 14.00 -2.08
N TYR A 39 -4.46 13.88 -2.63
CA TYR A 39 -4.64 13.09 -3.85
C TYR A 39 -3.96 13.73 -5.06
N ASP A 40 -3.81 15.05 -5.08
CA ASP A 40 -3.01 15.73 -6.10
C ASP A 40 -1.52 15.37 -5.97
N LEU A 41 -1.04 15.14 -4.74
CA LEU A 41 0.34 14.76 -4.48
C LEU A 41 0.59 13.25 -4.59
N LEU A 42 -0.45 12.42 -4.58
CA LEU A 42 -0.31 10.98 -4.50
C LEU A 42 0.59 10.37 -5.59
N PRO A 43 0.48 10.77 -6.89
CA PRO A 43 1.40 10.25 -7.90
C PRO A 43 2.87 10.56 -7.59
N ARG A 44 3.15 11.75 -7.06
CA ARG A 44 4.50 12.13 -6.67
C ARG A 44 4.96 11.40 -5.40
N LEU A 45 4.05 11.20 -4.44
CA LEU A 45 4.33 10.40 -3.26
C LEU A 45 4.79 9.00 -3.66
N LYS A 46 4.08 8.37 -4.59
CA LYS A 46 4.42 7.04 -5.08
C LYS A 46 5.77 7.01 -5.83
N ALA A 47 6.06 8.04 -6.61
CA ALA A 47 7.27 8.08 -7.45
C ALA A 47 8.49 8.60 -6.70
N GLU A 48 8.33 9.57 -5.81
CA GLU A 48 9.44 10.31 -5.19
C GLU A 48 9.60 10.04 -3.69
N GLY A 49 8.58 9.45 -3.06
CA GLY A 49 8.61 9.15 -1.64
C GLY A 49 7.91 10.18 -0.76
N PRO A 50 7.81 9.91 0.56
CA PRO A 50 6.99 10.70 1.49
C PRO A 50 7.47 12.13 1.71
N GLY A 51 8.69 12.47 1.31
CA GLY A 51 9.20 13.85 1.41
C GLY A 51 8.32 14.87 0.69
N VAL A 52 7.58 14.46 -0.35
CA VAL A 52 6.66 15.36 -1.08
C VAL A 52 5.53 15.89 -0.19
N LEU A 53 5.22 15.21 0.91
CA LEU A 53 4.19 15.64 1.86
C LEU A 53 4.54 16.96 2.54
N GLU A 54 5.82 17.36 2.55
CA GLU A 54 6.25 18.66 3.06
C GLU A 54 5.57 19.83 2.33
N ALA A 55 5.08 19.60 1.13
CA ALA A 55 4.30 20.61 0.39
C ALA A 55 2.97 20.95 1.08
N LEU A 56 2.45 20.08 1.93
CA LEU A 56 1.21 20.32 2.68
C LEU A 56 1.45 21.26 3.86
N PHE A 57 2.45 20.97 4.68
CA PHE A 57 2.92 21.79 5.78
C PHE A 57 4.25 21.23 6.30
N PRO A 58 5.07 22.05 6.98
CA PRO A 58 6.35 21.59 7.53
C PRO A 58 6.18 20.46 8.54
N GLY A 59 6.91 19.39 8.35
CA GLY A 59 6.85 18.22 9.22
C GLY A 59 5.82 17.17 8.82
N ALA A 60 5.02 17.40 7.77
CA ALA A 60 3.98 16.46 7.32
C ALA A 60 4.54 15.09 7.00
N SER A 61 5.74 15.01 6.40
CA SER A 61 6.36 13.74 6.03
C SER A 61 6.62 12.81 7.21
N ARG A 62 6.78 13.36 8.42
CA ARG A 62 7.01 12.58 9.63
C ARG A 62 5.80 11.75 10.04
N LEU A 63 4.61 12.11 9.57
CA LEU A 63 3.38 11.40 9.85
C LEU A 63 3.20 10.16 8.99
N TYR A 64 3.90 10.09 7.86
CA TYR A 64 3.76 9.01 6.91
C TYR A 64 3.98 7.62 7.53
N PRO A 65 5.11 7.34 8.20
CA PRO A 65 5.32 6.02 8.78
C PRO A 65 4.31 5.68 9.88
N LYS A 66 3.74 6.67 10.55
CA LYS A 66 2.73 6.46 11.61
C LYS A 66 1.40 5.96 11.08
N ALA A 67 1.16 6.09 9.77
CA ALA A 67 -0.06 5.61 9.13
C ALA A 67 -0.03 4.11 8.83
N PHE A 68 1.10 3.44 9.03
CA PHE A 68 1.25 2.01 8.80
C PHE A 68 1.09 1.25 10.11
N ARG A 69 -0.10 0.66 10.29
CA ARG A 69 -0.45 -0.10 11.51
C ARG A 69 -0.78 -1.53 11.13
N PRO A 70 0.08 -2.50 11.50
CA PRO A 70 -0.17 -3.89 11.19
C PRO A 70 -1.44 -4.40 11.83
N ARG A 71 -2.18 -5.27 11.11
CA ARG A 71 -3.32 -5.96 11.67
C ARG A 71 -2.86 -7.08 12.59
N ALA A 72 -3.61 -7.31 13.67
CA ALA A 72 -3.46 -8.51 14.47
C ALA A 72 -4.25 -9.65 13.81
N TYR A 73 -3.73 -10.15 12.70
CA TYR A 73 -4.39 -11.18 11.89
C TYR A 73 -3.42 -12.33 11.62
N PRO A 74 -3.86 -13.59 11.73
CA PRO A 74 -2.98 -14.76 11.54
C PRO A 74 -2.82 -15.08 10.06
N PHE A 75 -2.04 -14.27 9.35
CA PHE A 75 -1.78 -14.53 7.94
C PHE A 75 -1.02 -15.85 7.75
N PRO A 76 -1.41 -16.64 6.74
CA PRO A 76 -0.72 -17.89 6.46
C PRO A 76 0.69 -17.64 5.92
N GLU A 77 1.63 -18.49 6.33
CA GLU A 77 3.01 -18.43 5.87
C GLU A 77 3.28 -19.55 4.85
N PRO A 78 4.24 -19.34 3.94
CA PRO A 78 5.05 -18.13 3.76
C PRO A 78 4.28 -17.01 3.06
N PHE A 79 4.55 -15.77 3.45
CA PHE A 79 4.00 -14.62 2.76
C PHE A 79 5.06 -13.55 2.54
N HIS A 80 4.82 -12.70 1.54
CA HIS A 80 5.62 -11.53 1.23
C HIS A 80 4.71 -10.33 1.01
N LEU A 81 5.23 -9.14 1.28
CA LEU A 81 4.45 -7.90 1.15
C LEU A 81 4.66 -7.29 -0.22
N VAL A 82 3.59 -6.74 -0.77
CA VAL A 82 3.57 -6.00 -2.03
C VAL A 82 2.96 -4.64 -1.78
N ALA A 83 3.53 -3.58 -2.34
CA ALA A 83 3.10 -2.23 -2.07
C ALA A 83 3.12 -1.35 -3.32
N ASP A 84 2.15 -0.44 -3.43
CA ASP A 84 2.16 0.65 -4.39
C ASP A 84 2.36 2.02 -3.71
N LEU A 85 2.49 2.01 -2.39
CA LEU A 85 2.97 3.14 -1.60
C LEU A 85 4.38 2.83 -1.11
N PRO A 86 5.29 3.82 -1.06
CA PRO A 86 6.64 3.59 -0.54
C PRO A 86 6.60 2.99 0.86
N PRO A 87 7.16 1.79 1.07
CA PRO A 87 7.16 1.17 2.39
C PRO A 87 8.06 1.97 3.33
N PRO A 88 7.60 2.29 4.54
CA PRO A 88 8.44 2.94 5.53
C PRO A 88 9.46 1.96 6.11
N GLU A 89 10.44 2.47 6.85
CA GLU A 89 11.40 1.66 7.56
C GLU A 89 10.70 0.61 8.43
N GLY A 90 11.24 -0.61 8.42
CA GLY A 90 10.67 -1.75 9.17
C GLY A 90 9.77 -2.65 8.32
N TYR A 91 9.42 -2.25 7.10
CA TYR A 91 8.65 -3.09 6.18
C TYR A 91 9.47 -3.44 4.95
N GLN A 92 9.61 -4.73 4.70
CA GLN A 92 10.22 -5.24 3.47
C GLN A 92 9.10 -5.61 2.52
N ALA A 93 8.93 -4.83 1.47
CA ALA A 93 7.88 -5.05 0.49
C ALA A 93 8.44 -4.90 -0.92
N PHE A 94 7.88 -5.67 -1.86
CA PHE A 94 8.11 -5.45 -3.28
C PHE A 94 7.28 -4.23 -3.67
N PHE A 95 7.96 -3.15 -4.00
CA PHE A 95 7.34 -1.86 -4.23
C PHE A 95 7.45 -1.42 -5.68
N HIS A 96 6.33 -0.94 -6.22
CA HIS A 96 6.27 -0.19 -7.47
C HIS A 96 5.04 0.72 -7.39
N PRO A 97 5.08 1.95 -7.95
CA PRO A 97 3.91 2.84 -7.98
C PRO A 97 2.66 2.22 -8.61
N GLU A 98 2.85 1.29 -9.56
CA GLU A 98 1.78 0.51 -10.16
C GLU A 98 1.71 -0.87 -9.49
N LYS A 99 0.55 -1.21 -8.88
CA LYS A 99 0.37 -2.45 -8.13
C LYS A 99 0.69 -3.69 -8.94
N VAL A 100 0.25 -3.73 -10.20
CA VAL A 100 0.49 -4.90 -11.06
C VAL A 100 1.98 -5.09 -11.33
N GLU A 101 2.73 -4.00 -11.50
CA GLU A 101 4.18 -4.06 -11.66
C GLU A 101 4.85 -4.53 -10.37
N ALA A 102 4.32 -4.14 -9.19
CA ALA A 102 4.83 -4.65 -7.92
C ALA A 102 4.63 -6.16 -7.80
N LEU A 103 3.48 -6.68 -8.25
CA LEU A 103 3.23 -8.12 -8.29
C LEU A 103 4.23 -8.84 -9.21
N ALA A 104 4.48 -8.28 -10.38
CA ALA A 104 5.45 -8.84 -11.32
C ALA A 104 6.86 -8.86 -10.75
N LEU A 105 7.25 -7.79 -10.05
CA LEU A 105 8.54 -7.74 -9.34
C LEU A 105 8.64 -8.86 -8.30
N ALA A 106 7.58 -9.07 -7.52
CA ALA A 106 7.56 -10.10 -6.48
C ALA A 106 7.73 -11.50 -7.08
N LEU A 107 6.96 -11.83 -8.11
CA LEU A 107 7.06 -13.12 -8.76
C LEU A 107 8.45 -13.34 -9.35
N GLY A 108 9.00 -12.34 -10.04
CA GLY A 108 10.33 -12.42 -10.62
C GLY A 108 11.41 -12.62 -9.57
N ALA A 109 11.37 -11.87 -8.48
CA ALA A 109 12.36 -11.96 -7.40
C ALA A 109 12.27 -13.29 -6.65
N LEU A 110 11.07 -13.84 -6.50
CA LEU A 110 10.85 -15.11 -5.80
C LEU A 110 10.98 -16.32 -6.71
N GLY A 111 11.10 -16.13 -8.02
CA GLY A 111 11.19 -17.23 -8.99
C GLY A 111 9.89 -18.02 -9.10
N LEU A 112 8.74 -17.38 -8.94
CA LEU A 112 7.44 -18.02 -8.94
C LEU A 112 6.68 -17.75 -10.24
N ALA A 113 5.95 -18.78 -10.71
CA ALA A 113 4.94 -18.61 -11.72
C ALA A 113 3.68 -17.97 -11.09
N PRO A 114 2.83 -17.27 -11.87
CA PRO A 114 1.63 -16.63 -11.31
C PRO A 114 0.70 -17.55 -10.54
N GLU A 115 0.59 -18.82 -10.97
CA GLU A 115 -0.26 -19.81 -10.31
C GLU A 115 0.31 -20.37 -9.01
N GLU A 116 1.57 -20.09 -8.71
CA GLU A 116 2.22 -20.54 -7.47
C GLU A 116 2.04 -19.59 -6.30
N ALA A 117 1.46 -18.42 -6.55
CA ALA A 117 1.23 -17.41 -5.54
C ALA A 117 -0.24 -16.98 -5.50
N LEU A 118 -0.74 -16.63 -4.32
CA LEU A 118 -2.06 -16.06 -4.13
C LEU A 118 -1.90 -14.63 -3.61
N TYR A 119 -2.38 -13.66 -4.39
CA TYR A 119 -2.39 -12.26 -4.01
C TYR A 119 -3.68 -11.91 -3.26
N LEU A 120 -3.54 -11.25 -2.11
CA LEU A 120 -4.66 -10.75 -1.32
C LEU A 120 -4.66 -9.23 -1.33
N ASP A 121 -5.80 -8.65 -1.68
CA ASP A 121 -6.01 -7.21 -1.72
C ASP A 121 -7.43 -6.90 -1.23
N ASP A 122 -7.62 -5.80 -0.52
CA ASP A 122 -8.93 -5.39 -0.04
C ASP A 122 -9.75 -4.64 -1.12
N ASN A 123 -9.12 -4.28 -2.23
CA ASN A 123 -9.76 -3.57 -3.34
C ASN A 123 -10.22 -4.53 -4.43
N PRO A 124 -11.55 -4.73 -4.60
CA PRO A 124 -12.08 -5.65 -5.60
C PRO A 124 -11.65 -5.31 -7.05
N LEU A 125 -11.44 -4.04 -7.36
CA LEU A 125 -11.02 -3.63 -8.70
C LEU A 125 -9.60 -4.08 -8.99
N LEU A 126 -8.69 -3.98 -8.02
CA LEU A 126 -7.32 -4.46 -8.17
C LEU A 126 -7.26 -5.98 -8.25
N VAL A 127 -8.10 -6.68 -7.49
CA VAL A 127 -8.22 -8.13 -7.58
C VAL A 127 -8.68 -8.55 -8.98
N ALA A 128 -9.72 -7.88 -9.52
CA ALA A 128 -10.21 -8.16 -10.87
C ALA A 128 -9.13 -7.89 -11.92
N LYS A 129 -8.40 -6.80 -11.80
CA LYS A 129 -7.31 -6.44 -12.70
C LYS A 129 -6.19 -7.48 -12.66
N ALA A 130 -5.80 -7.90 -11.47
CA ALA A 130 -4.77 -8.93 -11.29
C ALA A 130 -5.20 -10.25 -11.92
N ARG A 131 -6.44 -10.68 -11.71
CA ARG A 131 -6.98 -11.89 -12.31
C ARG A 131 -6.97 -11.83 -13.84
N ALA A 132 -7.36 -10.68 -14.40
CA ALA A 132 -7.35 -10.48 -15.86
C ALA A 132 -5.95 -10.61 -16.46
N LEU A 133 -4.92 -10.38 -15.67
CA LEU A 133 -3.53 -10.49 -16.09
C LEU A 133 -2.88 -11.86 -15.74
N GLY A 134 -3.69 -12.82 -15.29
CA GLY A 134 -3.24 -14.17 -15.04
C GLY A 134 -2.78 -14.45 -13.61
N PHE A 135 -2.86 -13.48 -12.70
CA PHE A 135 -2.53 -13.70 -11.30
C PHE A 135 -3.69 -14.40 -10.59
N ARG A 136 -3.36 -15.26 -9.62
CA ARG A 136 -4.36 -15.73 -8.66
C ARG A 136 -4.52 -14.63 -7.60
N ALA A 137 -5.75 -14.21 -7.39
CA ALA A 137 -6.02 -13.12 -6.47
C ALA A 137 -7.40 -13.28 -5.81
N GLU A 138 -7.50 -12.86 -4.56
CA GLU A 138 -8.75 -12.86 -3.80
C GLU A 138 -8.92 -11.56 -3.04
N VAL A 139 -10.17 -11.16 -2.86
CA VAL A 139 -10.50 -10.01 -2.02
C VAL A 139 -10.32 -10.39 -0.57
N PHE A 140 -9.47 -9.66 0.14
CA PHE A 140 -9.27 -9.85 1.57
C PHE A 140 -10.41 -9.20 2.35
N ARG A 141 -11.05 -9.98 3.22
CA ARG A 141 -12.09 -9.51 4.14
C ARG A 141 -11.74 -10.05 5.53
N PRO A 142 -11.26 -9.18 6.42
CA PRO A 142 -10.92 -9.59 7.79
C PRO A 142 -12.15 -9.96 8.60
#